data_ae84f74d292fc06827a1b114fd066dbb
#
_entry.id   ae84f74d292fc06827a1b114fd066dbb
#
_cell.length_a   1.000
_cell.length_b   1.000
_cell.length_c   1.000
_cell.angle_alpha   90.00
_cell.angle_beta   90.00
_cell.angle_gamma   90.00
#
_symmetry.space_group_name_H-M   'P 1'
#
loop_
_entity.id
_entity.type
_entity.pdbx_description
1 polymer ?
#
loop_
_entity_poly.entity_id
_entity_poly.type
_entity_poly.pdbx_seq_one_letter_code
_entity_poly.pdbx_strand_id
1 'polypeptide(L)'
;MRTALTIAGSDSSGGAGIQAEIKTMITNGVYAMSAITALTAQNTTGVQAILNVTPEFLGQELDSVFQDIYPDAVKIGMVSDKDLIHVIAEKLKQYKAENIVVDPVMVATSGAKLISDDAVEILKQELFPLADVLTPNIPEAEVLVEMSVTNAEEMIEAAGKISETYHCAVLCKGGHSINDANDLLYYDGKYCWFEGKRIDNPNTHGTGCTLSSAIASNLAKGYDLQTAVKRSKQYISGALAAMLDLGKGSGPMDHGFAIRNEYVKESEK
;
A
#
# COMPACT_ATOMS: atom_id res chain seq x y z
N MET A 1 15.27 -5.23 16.23
CA MET A 1 14.43 -5.49 15.04
C MET A 1 13.86 -4.16 14.59
N ARG A 2 13.75 -3.87 13.30
CA ARG A 2 13.09 -2.67 12.80
C ARG A 2 11.58 -2.82 12.87
N THR A 3 10.87 -1.70 12.97
CA THR A 3 9.43 -1.64 13.20
C THR A 3 8.72 -0.91 12.07
N ALA A 4 7.50 -1.30 11.75
CA ALA A 4 6.65 -0.55 10.83
C ALA A 4 5.20 -0.55 11.31
N LEU A 5 4.53 0.58 11.11
CA LEU A 5 3.12 0.77 11.41
C LEU A 5 2.32 0.74 10.10
N THR A 6 1.25 -0.04 10.05
CA THR A 6 0.23 0.12 9.01
C THR A 6 -1.01 0.80 9.56
N ILE A 7 -1.55 1.75 8.78
CA ILE A 7 -2.79 2.49 9.06
C ILE A 7 -3.74 2.20 7.90
N ALA A 8 -4.71 1.31 8.10
CA ALA A 8 -5.63 0.89 7.05
C ALA A 8 -6.86 0.17 7.61
N GLY A 9 -7.83 -0.10 6.75
CA GLY A 9 -8.94 -0.99 7.05
C GLY A 9 -8.52 -2.45 7.16
N SER A 10 -9.31 -3.25 7.85
CA SER A 10 -9.12 -4.69 7.93
C SER A 10 -9.80 -5.39 6.74
N ASP A 11 -9.28 -6.55 6.35
CA ASP A 11 -9.93 -7.52 5.48
C ASP A 11 -10.04 -8.85 6.22
N SER A 12 -11.25 -9.20 6.64
CA SER A 12 -11.50 -10.43 7.43
C SER A 12 -11.11 -11.72 6.69
N SER A 13 -11.01 -11.69 5.34
CA SER A 13 -10.50 -12.82 4.56
C SER A 13 -8.97 -12.90 4.53
N GLY A 14 -8.30 -11.83 4.95
CA GLY A 14 -6.84 -11.79 5.09
C GLY A 14 -6.08 -11.52 3.81
N GLY A 15 -6.74 -11.23 2.69
CA GLY A 15 -6.10 -11.03 1.37
C GLY A 15 -5.57 -9.63 1.14
N ALA A 16 -6.15 -8.63 1.79
CA ALA A 16 -5.78 -7.22 1.67
C ALA A 16 -5.76 -6.54 3.05
N GLY A 17 -5.74 -5.20 3.09
CA GLY A 17 -5.77 -4.41 4.30
C GLY A 17 -4.68 -4.76 5.28
N ILE A 18 -4.89 -4.43 6.55
CA ILE A 18 -3.88 -4.65 7.60
C ILE A 18 -3.40 -6.11 7.67
N GLN A 19 -4.23 -7.09 7.34
CA GLN A 19 -3.85 -8.50 7.40
C GLN A 19 -2.78 -8.86 6.36
N ALA A 20 -2.94 -8.42 5.11
CA ALA A 20 -1.93 -8.59 4.07
C ALA A 20 -0.67 -7.78 4.39
N GLU A 21 -0.83 -6.58 4.93
CA GLU A 21 0.23 -5.65 5.27
C GLU A 21 1.10 -6.18 6.41
N ILE A 22 0.50 -6.67 7.50
CA ILE A 22 1.20 -7.32 8.61
C ILE A 22 1.96 -8.57 8.14
N LYS A 23 1.31 -9.44 7.34
CA LYS A 23 1.98 -10.62 6.75
C LYS A 23 3.21 -10.20 5.94
N THR A 24 3.04 -9.17 5.10
CA THR A 24 4.13 -8.63 4.27
C THR A 24 5.28 -8.09 5.11
N MET A 25 4.99 -7.28 6.12
CA MET A 25 6.00 -6.70 7.00
C MET A 25 6.78 -7.79 7.75
N ILE A 26 6.08 -8.78 8.33
CA ILE A 26 6.71 -9.89 9.05
C ILE A 26 7.60 -10.71 8.12
N THR A 27 7.13 -11.06 6.94
CA THR A 27 7.90 -11.86 5.97
C THR A 27 9.06 -11.08 5.35
N ASN A 28 9.03 -9.74 5.40
CA ASN A 28 10.15 -8.88 5.07
C ASN A 28 11.07 -8.58 6.28
N GLY A 29 10.87 -9.24 7.43
CA GLY A 29 11.76 -9.17 8.59
C GLY A 29 11.60 -7.91 9.44
N VAL A 30 10.41 -7.31 9.47
CA VAL A 30 10.07 -6.11 10.23
C VAL A 30 8.97 -6.44 11.24
N TYR A 31 9.07 -5.91 12.46
CA TYR A 31 7.99 -6.00 13.44
C TYR A 31 6.82 -5.12 13.00
N ALA A 32 5.67 -5.73 12.81
CA ALA A 32 4.49 -5.05 12.28
C ALA A 32 3.54 -4.61 13.40
N MET A 33 3.12 -3.36 13.34
CA MET A 33 2.08 -2.77 14.19
C MET A 33 0.93 -2.27 13.31
N SER A 34 -0.25 -2.07 13.89
CA SER A 34 -1.41 -1.59 13.12
C SER A 34 -2.25 -0.58 13.91
N ALA A 35 -2.78 0.41 13.20
CA ALA A 35 -3.91 1.24 13.59
C ALA A 35 -5.04 1.02 12.57
N ILE A 36 -6.24 0.71 13.04
CA ILE A 36 -7.34 0.20 12.20
C ILE A 36 -8.30 1.34 11.89
N THR A 37 -8.53 1.63 10.60
CA THR A 37 -9.46 2.67 10.17
C THR A 37 -10.89 2.17 10.02
N ALA A 38 -11.06 0.90 9.65
CA ALA A 38 -12.36 0.26 9.51
C ALA A 38 -12.25 -1.26 9.67
N LEU A 39 -13.30 -1.88 10.20
CA LEU A 39 -13.50 -3.32 10.17
C LEU A 39 -14.40 -3.68 8.99
N THR A 40 -14.08 -4.75 8.26
CA THR A 40 -14.93 -5.25 7.18
C THR A 40 -15.39 -6.68 7.46
N ALA A 41 -16.63 -6.97 7.14
CA ALA A 41 -17.10 -8.33 6.90
C ALA A 41 -16.88 -8.63 5.41
N GLN A 42 -15.77 -9.23 5.06
CA GLN A 42 -15.29 -9.37 3.69
C GLN A 42 -14.78 -10.79 3.42
N ASN A 43 -14.94 -11.22 2.19
CA ASN A 43 -14.36 -12.45 1.65
C ASN A 43 -13.92 -12.23 0.20
N THR A 44 -13.41 -13.28 -0.47
CA THR A 44 -12.90 -13.18 -1.85
C THR A 44 -13.95 -12.79 -2.89
N THR A 45 -15.25 -12.85 -2.53
CA THR A 45 -16.37 -12.49 -3.43
C THR A 45 -16.92 -11.08 -3.21
N GLY A 46 -16.51 -10.39 -2.13
CA GLY A 46 -16.92 -9.01 -1.89
C GLY A 46 -17.01 -8.61 -0.41
N VAL A 47 -17.39 -7.37 -0.18
CA VAL A 47 -17.57 -6.75 1.14
C VAL A 47 -19.06 -6.74 1.48
N GLN A 48 -19.45 -7.38 2.58
CA GLN A 48 -20.82 -7.48 3.05
C GLN A 48 -21.20 -6.37 4.04
N ALA A 49 -20.24 -5.92 4.86
CA ALA A 49 -20.46 -4.84 5.83
C ALA A 49 -19.15 -4.13 6.17
N ILE A 50 -19.25 -2.87 6.55
CA ILE A 50 -18.15 -2.02 6.98
C ILE A 50 -18.54 -1.34 8.29
N LEU A 51 -17.62 -1.34 9.25
CA LEU A 51 -17.73 -0.59 10.50
C LEU A 51 -16.50 0.30 10.64
N ASN A 52 -16.65 1.61 10.44
CA ASN A 52 -15.58 2.56 10.67
C ASN A 52 -15.28 2.70 12.16
N VAL A 53 -14.02 2.89 12.51
CA VAL A 53 -13.63 3.33 13.85
C VAL A 53 -13.91 4.82 14.00
N THR A 54 -14.01 5.32 15.24
CA THR A 54 -14.15 6.76 15.44
C THR A 54 -12.80 7.46 15.30
N PRO A 55 -12.77 8.76 14.88
CA PRO A 55 -11.54 9.55 14.83
C PRO A 55 -10.79 9.59 16.16
N GLU A 56 -11.53 9.68 17.27
CA GLU A 56 -10.96 9.63 18.62
C GLU A 56 -10.23 8.33 18.90
N PHE A 57 -10.84 7.17 18.55
CA PHE A 57 -10.24 5.89 18.82
C PHE A 57 -9.00 5.65 17.95
N LEU A 58 -9.05 6.03 16.67
CA LEU A 58 -7.88 5.98 15.81
C LEU A 58 -6.74 6.84 16.36
N GLY A 59 -7.05 8.04 16.86
CA GLY A 59 -6.07 8.90 17.53
C GLY A 59 -5.42 8.21 18.73
N GLN A 60 -6.20 7.48 19.54
CA GLN A 60 -5.70 6.71 20.69
C GLN A 60 -4.84 5.51 20.26
N GLU A 61 -5.19 4.80 19.18
CA GLU A 61 -4.34 3.73 18.62
C GLU A 61 -2.99 4.29 18.20
N LEU A 62 -2.97 5.41 17.47
CA LEU A 62 -1.76 6.07 17.00
C LEU A 62 -0.91 6.57 18.18
N ASP A 63 -1.51 7.25 19.15
CA ASP A 63 -0.81 7.68 20.36
C ASP A 63 -0.17 6.51 21.11
N SER A 64 -0.89 5.41 21.26
CA SER A 64 -0.40 4.22 21.95
C SER A 64 0.82 3.61 21.27
N VAL A 65 0.82 3.57 19.92
CA VAL A 65 1.95 3.04 19.16
C VAL A 65 3.14 3.99 19.22
N PHE A 66 2.96 5.27 18.87
CA PHE A 66 4.05 6.23 18.78
C PHE A 66 4.72 6.54 20.12
N GLN A 67 3.99 6.43 21.23
CA GLN A 67 4.53 6.70 22.58
C GLN A 67 5.34 5.54 23.18
N ASP A 68 5.22 4.32 22.63
CA ASP A 68 5.91 3.13 23.17
C ASP A 68 6.83 2.50 22.12
N ILE A 69 6.29 1.91 21.06
CA ILE A 69 7.08 1.30 19.99
C ILE A 69 7.06 2.24 18.77
N TYR A 70 7.97 3.21 18.77
CA TYR A 70 8.03 4.18 17.67
C TYR A 70 8.34 3.49 16.33
N PRO A 71 7.52 3.69 15.27
CA PRO A 71 7.75 3.03 13.99
C PRO A 71 8.92 3.65 13.20
N ASP A 72 9.80 2.80 12.65
CA ASP A 72 10.86 3.23 11.70
C ASP A 72 10.28 3.56 10.30
N ALA A 73 9.06 3.12 9.98
CA ALA A 73 8.31 3.49 8.77
C ALA A 73 6.80 3.38 9.02
N VAL A 74 6.04 4.15 8.26
CA VAL A 74 4.57 4.13 8.30
C VAL A 74 4.02 3.83 6.90
N LYS A 75 3.11 2.87 6.79
CA LYS A 75 2.35 2.62 5.57
C LYS A 75 0.90 3.04 5.79
N ILE A 76 0.35 3.83 4.89
CA ILE A 76 -1.06 4.21 4.91
C ILE A 76 -1.74 3.58 3.70
N GLY A 77 -2.81 2.80 3.97
CA GLY A 77 -3.65 2.19 2.95
C GLY A 77 -4.95 2.94 2.73
N MET A 78 -6.02 2.18 2.50
CA MET A 78 -7.34 2.77 2.29
C MET A 78 -7.85 3.46 3.56
N VAL A 79 -8.14 4.76 3.42
CA VAL A 79 -8.86 5.57 4.41
C VAL A 79 -9.93 6.36 3.65
N SER A 80 -11.19 6.03 3.86
CA SER A 80 -12.31 6.62 3.11
C SER A 80 -13.05 7.76 3.81
N ASP A 81 -12.76 7.97 5.09
CA ASP A 81 -13.40 8.97 5.94
C ASP A 81 -12.46 10.17 6.14
N LYS A 82 -12.96 11.38 5.84
CA LYS A 82 -12.19 12.62 5.93
C LYS A 82 -11.68 12.95 7.33
N ASP A 83 -12.50 12.64 8.36
CA ASP A 83 -12.14 12.94 9.74
C ASP A 83 -11.04 12.00 10.24
N LEU A 84 -11.02 10.74 9.75
CA LEU A 84 -9.91 9.81 9.98
C LEU A 84 -8.63 10.28 9.27
N ILE A 85 -8.74 10.78 8.02
CA ILE A 85 -7.58 11.32 7.28
C ILE A 85 -6.97 12.50 8.05
N HIS A 86 -7.80 13.39 8.55
CA HIS A 86 -7.36 14.55 9.35
C HIS A 86 -6.58 14.09 10.60
N VAL A 87 -7.13 13.15 11.37
CA VAL A 87 -6.46 12.61 12.56
C VAL A 87 -5.13 11.96 12.22
N ILE A 88 -5.06 11.16 11.13
CA ILE A 88 -3.80 10.54 10.68
C ILE A 88 -2.76 11.63 10.39
N ALA A 89 -3.13 12.64 9.59
CA ALA A 89 -2.21 13.71 9.21
C ALA A 89 -1.74 14.53 10.44
N GLU A 90 -2.63 14.80 11.39
CA GLU A 90 -2.28 15.46 12.65
C GLU A 90 -1.28 14.66 13.46
N LYS A 91 -1.53 13.35 13.65
CA LYS A 91 -0.66 12.47 14.44
C LYS A 91 0.71 12.25 13.78
N LEU A 92 0.76 12.09 12.47
CA LEU A 92 2.04 11.98 11.75
C LEU A 92 2.89 13.25 11.92
N LYS A 93 2.29 14.43 11.85
CA LYS A 93 2.98 15.70 12.12
C LYS A 93 3.41 15.82 13.58
N GLN A 94 2.52 15.50 14.53
CA GLN A 94 2.78 15.56 15.97
C GLN A 94 4.00 14.71 16.36
N TYR A 95 4.06 13.49 15.86
CA TYR A 95 5.14 12.55 16.19
C TYR A 95 6.32 12.64 15.23
N LYS A 96 6.28 13.49 14.20
CA LYS A 96 7.33 13.62 13.17
C LYS A 96 7.69 12.26 12.56
N ALA A 97 6.65 11.55 12.13
CA ALA A 97 6.82 10.25 11.50
C ALA A 97 7.69 10.35 10.24
N GLU A 98 8.49 9.32 9.99
CA GLU A 98 9.42 9.24 8.87
C GLU A 98 9.14 7.99 8.03
N ASN A 99 9.66 7.96 6.80
CA ASN A 99 9.47 6.85 5.86
C ASN A 99 7.99 6.53 5.61
N ILE A 100 7.21 7.57 5.32
CA ILE A 100 5.76 7.48 5.12
C ILE A 100 5.47 7.04 3.69
N VAL A 101 4.89 5.86 3.53
CA VAL A 101 4.44 5.31 2.24
C VAL A 101 2.92 5.35 2.17
N VAL A 102 2.37 6.10 1.24
CA VAL A 102 0.92 6.21 1.05
C VAL A 102 0.49 5.51 -0.25
N ASP A 103 -0.37 4.52 -0.12
CA ASP A 103 -1.08 3.90 -1.24
C ASP A 103 -2.42 4.63 -1.38
N PRO A 104 -2.63 5.46 -2.40
CA PRO A 104 -3.76 6.38 -2.47
C PRO A 104 -5.06 5.70 -2.91
N VAL A 105 -5.43 4.59 -2.33
CA VAL A 105 -6.55 3.71 -2.72
C VAL A 105 -7.85 4.50 -2.92
N MET A 106 -8.01 5.11 -4.10
CA MET A 106 -9.17 5.94 -4.46
C MET A 106 -10.12 5.26 -5.43
N VAL A 107 -9.56 4.40 -6.30
CA VAL A 107 -10.28 3.75 -7.39
C VAL A 107 -9.96 2.25 -7.37
N ALA A 108 -11.00 1.42 -7.37
CA ALA A 108 -10.83 -0.03 -7.52
C ALA A 108 -10.25 -0.37 -8.91
N THR A 109 -9.63 -1.53 -9.03
CA THR A 109 -9.16 -2.05 -10.33
C THR A 109 -10.28 -2.15 -11.38
N SER A 110 -11.53 -2.29 -10.94
CA SER A 110 -12.73 -2.25 -11.80
C SER A 110 -13.12 -0.85 -12.27
N GLY A 111 -12.44 0.22 -11.84
CA GLY A 111 -12.81 1.61 -12.09
C GLY A 111 -13.86 2.18 -11.13
N ALA A 112 -14.34 1.38 -10.17
CA ALA A 112 -15.30 1.88 -9.19
C ALA A 112 -14.62 2.81 -8.18
N LYS A 113 -15.24 3.97 -7.92
CA LYS A 113 -14.79 4.93 -6.91
C LYS A 113 -14.96 4.34 -5.51
N LEU A 114 -13.89 4.33 -4.73
CA LEU A 114 -13.84 3.75 -3.38
C LEU A 114 -13.97 4.80 -2.26
N ILE A 115 -13.85 6.08 -2.60
CA ILE A 115 -13.76 7.19 -1.66
C ILE A 115 -14.54 8.37 -2.21
N SER A 116 -15.12 9.20 -1.35
CA SER A 116 -15.87 10.41 -1.72
C SER A 116 -14.95 11.53 -2.22
N ASP A 117 -15.49 12.50 -2.99
CA ASP A 117 -14.71 13.61 -3.54
C ASP A 117 -14.11 14.47 -2.44
N ASP A 118 -14.88 14.75 -1.39
CA ASP A 118 -14.42 15.53 -0.25
C ASP A 118 -13.27 14.84 0.51
N ALA A 119 -13.30 13.53 0.65
CA ALA A 119 -12.19 12.79 1.25
C ALA A 119 -10.95 12.73 0.34
N VAL A 120 -11.11 12.69 -0.99
CA VAL A 120 -9.98 12.83 -1.93
C VAL A 120 -9.30 14.20 -1.76
N GLU A 121 -10.08 15.27 -1.63
CA GLU A 121 -9.52 16.61 -1.44
C GLU A 121 -8.74 16.73 -0.12
N ILE A 122 -9.24 16.13 0.96
CA ILE A 122 -8.50 16.11 2.24
C ILE A 122 -7.23 15.26 2.15
N LEU A 123 -7.24 14.11 1.44
CA LEU A 123 -6.02 13.36 1.16
C LEU A 123 -4.96 14.23 0.46
N LYS A 124 -5.37 14.95 -0.59
CA LYS A 124 -4.48 15.84 -1.37
C LYS A 124 -3.93 16.99 -0.52
N GLN A 125 -4.74 17.55 0.36
CA GLN A 125 -4.36 18.73 1.13
C GLN A 125 -3.55 18.40 2.39
N GLU A 126 -3.87 17.32 3.08
CA GLU A 126 -3.34 17.07 4.41
C GLU A 126 -2.40 15.87 4.51
N LEU A 127 -2.65 14.80 3.74
CA LEU A 127 -1.91 13.55 3.89
C LEU A 127 -0.79 13.38 2.85
N PHE A 128 -1.06 13.63 1.56
CA PHE A 128 -0.07 13.46 0.52
C PHE A 128 1.19 14.33 0.69
N PRO A 129 1.09 15.60 1.18
CA PRO A 129 2.26 16.40 1.46
C PRO A 129 3.16 15.87 2.60
N LEU A 130 2.69 14.86 3.34
CA LEU A 130 3.48 14.19 4.40
C LEU A 130 4.15 12.90 3.92
N ALA A 131 3.80 12.45 2.72
CA ALA A 131 4.35 11.21 2.18
C ALA A 131 5.80 11.37 1.73
N ASP A 132 6.65 10.40 2.03
CA ASP A 132 7.94 10.24 1.38
C ASP A 132 7.77 9.56 0.01
N VAL A 133 6.78 8.66 -0.09
CA VAL A 133 6.47 7.92 -1.31
C VAL A 133 4.95 7.77 -1.48
N LEU A 134 4.44 8.18 -2.65
CA LEU A 134 3.10 7.84 -3.12
C LEU A 134 3.17 6.67 -4.11
N THR A 135 2.21 5.73 -4.01
CA THR A 135 2.19 4.55 -4.90
C THR A 135 0.90 4.43 -5.73
N PRO A 136 0.55 5.44 -6.55
CA PRO A 136 -0.67 5.40 -7.35
C PRO A 136 -0.58 4.34 -8.45
N ASN A 137 -1.71 3.70 -8.77
CA ASN A 137 -1.89 3.04 -10.06
C ASN A 137 -2.22 4.07 -11.15
N ILE A 138 -2.29 3.64 -12.43
CA ILE A 138 -2.55 4.57 -13.54
C ILE A 138 -3.90 5.30 -13.36
N PRO A 139 -5.05 4.66 -13.09
CA PRO A 139 -6.30 5.38 -12.84
C PRO A 139 -6.23 6.37 -11.67
N GLU A 140 -5.49 6.06 -10.62
CA GLU A 140 -5.28 6.97 -9.50
C GLU A 140 -4.39 8.15 -9.90
N ALA A 141 -3.33 7.92 -10.66
CA ALA A 141 -2.49 8.99 -11.20
C ALA A 141 -3.29 9.94 -12.10
N GLU A 142 -4.16 9.41 -12.98
CA GLU A 142 -5.06 10.20 -13.83
C GLU A 142 -5.96 11.13 -13.00
N VAL A 143 -6.53 10.62 -11.90
CA VAL A 143 -7.36 11.44 -10.97
C VAL A 143 -6.52 12.53 -10.29
N LEU A 144 -5.27 12.24 -9.94
CA LEU A 144 -4.40 13.20 -9.24
C LEU A 144 -3.94 14.36 -10.13
N VAL A 145 -3.72 14.11 -11.42
CA VAL A 145 -3.20 15.11 -12.35
C VAL A 145 -4.23 15.61 -13.37
N GLU A 146 -5.45 15.09 -13.34
CA GLU A 146 -6.57 15.44 -14.25
C GLU A 146 -6.20 15.30 -15.72
N MET A 147 -5.41 14.27 -16.06
CA MET A 147 -5.01 13.94 -17.42
C MET A 147 -5.08 12.44 -17.67
N SER A 148 -5.31 12.05 -18.93
CA SER A 148 -5.22 10.63 -19.32
C SER A 148 -3.78 10.17 -19.42
N VAL A 149 -3.54 8.90 -19.06
CA VAL A 149 -2.23 8.26 -19.10
C VAL A 149 -2.33 7.00 -19.94
N THR A 150 -1.95 7.09 -21.22
CA THR A 150 -2.12 6.03 -22.22
C THR A 150 -0.80 5.45 -22.74
N ASN A 151 0.32 6.09 -22.41
CA ASN A 151 1.66 5.70 -22.85
C ASN A 151 2.72 6.00 -21.77
N ALA A 152 3.98 5.62 -22.05
CA ALA A 152 5.08 5.77 -21.12
C ALA A 152 5.46 7.24 -20.85
N GLU A 153 5.39 8.08 -21.87
CA GLU A 153 5.69 9.52 -21.77
C GLU A 153 4.69 10.23 -20.88
N GLU A 154 3.40 9.96 -21.05
CA GLU A 154 2.33 10.50 -20.21
C GLU A 154 2.43 9.97 -18.76
N MET A 155 2.88 8.72 -18.57
CA MET A 155 3.12 8.18 -17.23
C MET A 155 4.28 8.90 -16.52
N ILE A 156 5.35 9.24 -17.25
CA ILE A 156 6.46 10.04 -16.71
C ILE A 156 5.98 11.46 -16.37
N GLU A 157 5.20 12.08 -17.26
CA GLU A 157 4.63 13.41 -17.02
C GLU A 157 3.72 13.44 -15.80
N ALA A 158 2.81 12.47 -15.69
CA ALA A 158 1.90 12.34 -14.54
C ALA A 158 2.66 12.16 -13.23
N ALA A 159 3.63 11.24 -13.19
CA ALA A 159 4.44 11.00 -12.00
C ALA A 159 5.25 12.24 -11.61
N GLY A 160 5.79 12.98 -12.58
CA GLY A 160 6.48 14.25 -12.36
C GLY A 160 5.57 15.31 -11.74
N LYS A 161 4.38 15.54 -12.31
CA LYS A 161 3.40 16.49 -11.78
C LYS A 161 2.97 16.13 -10.33
N ILE A 162 2.72 14.87 -10.04
CA ILE A 162 2.39 14.41 -8.67
C ILE A 162 3.56 14.70 -7.72
N SER A 163 4.79 14.36 -8.13
CA SER A 163 5.99 14.57 -7.33
C SER A 163 6.24 16.06 -7.04
N GLU A 164 6.07 16.92 -8.02
CA GLU A 164 6.20 18.38 -7.86
C GLU A 164 5.10 18.97 -6.97
N THR A 165 3.87 18.48 -7.10
CA THR A 165 2.73 18.98 -6.33
C THR A 165 2.83 18.63 -4.85
N TYR A 166 3.25 17.39 -4.52
CA TYR A 166 3.26 16.90 -3.14
C TYR A 166 4.67 16.82 -2.53
N HIS A 167 5.71 17.17 -3.29
CA HIS A 167 7.11 17.16 -2.86
C HIS A 167 7.59 15.79 -2.34
N CYS A 168 7.17 14.71 -3.00
CA CYS A 168 7.46 13.33 -2.62
C CYS A 168 7.91 12.48 -3.82
N ALA A 169 8.46 11.32 -3.55
CA ALA A 169 8.68 10.32 -4.59
C ALA A 169 7.36 9.69 -5.03
N VAL A 170 7.26 9.27 -6.30
CA VAL A 170 6.06 8.64 -6.86
C VAL A 170 6.42 7.33 -7.52
N LEU A 171 5.86 6.24 -7.04
CA LEU A 171 5.87 4.95 -7.74
C LEU A 171 4.55 4.76 -8.49
N CYS A 172 4.51 5.16 -9.75
CA CYS A 172 3.36 4.91 -10.60
C CYS A 172 3.36 3.43 -11.03
N LYS A 173 2.32 2.69 -10.58
CA LYS A 173 2.21 1.24 -10.80
C LYS A 173 1.70 0.96 -12.20
N GLY A 174 2.41 0.15 -12.98
CA GLY A 174 1.98 -0.36 -14.29
C GLY A 174 0.96 -1.47 -14.20
N GLY A 175 0.79 -2.22 -15.29
CA GLY A 175 -0.11 -3.38 -15.35
C GLY A 175 -1.53 -3.10 -15.85
N HIS A 176 -1.85 -1.86 -16.18
CA HIS A 176 -3.15 -1.44 -16.72
C HIS A 176 -3.10 -1.21 -18.25
N SER A 177 -2.54 -2.14 -19.01
CA SER A 177 -2.50 -2.16 -20.48
C SER A 177 -1.42 -1.33 -21.18
N ILE A 178 -0.64 -0.52 -20.52
CA ILE A 178 0.33 0.37 -21.19
C ILE A 178 1.67 -0.33 -21.42
N ASN A 179 2.22 -1.04 -20.42
CA ASN A 179 3.55 -1.64 -20.48
C ASN A 179 3.62 -2.90 -19.59
N ASP A 180 3.15 -4.05 -20.01
CA ASP A 180 3.24 -5.27 -19.19
C ASP A 180 3.02 -5.00 -17.69
N ALA A 181 3.95 -5.33 -16.79
CA ALA A 181 3.90 -5.02 -15.35
C ALA A 181 5.05 -4.08 -14.92
N ASN A 182 5.42 -3.11 -15.77
CA ASN A 182 6.50 -2.19 -15.50
C ASN A 182 6.00 -1.03 -14.62
N ASP A 183 6.73 -0.75 -13.54
CA ASP A 183 6.45 0.37 -12.64
C ASP A 183 7.47 1.49 -12.85
N LEU A 184 7.01 2.73 -12.78
CA LEU A 184 7.82 3.93 -12.91
C LEU A 184 8.03 4.58 -11.55
N LEU A 185 9.27 4.69 -11.09
CA LEU A 185 9.65 5.51 -9.95
C LEU A 185 10.15 6.88 -10.43
N TYR A 186 9.53 7.96 -9.94
CA TYR A 186 9.94 9.34 -10.15
C TYR A 186 10.31 9.98 -8.81
N TYR A 187 11.49 10.60 -8.72
CA TYR A 187 11.98 11.29 -7.53
C TYR A 187 13.13 12.23 -7.87
N ASP A 188 13.28 13.34 -7.18
CA ASP A 188 14.35 14.33 -7.39
C ASP A 188 14.54 14.77 -8.86
N GLY A 189 13.45 14.93 -9.60
CA GLY A 189 13.49 15.32 -11.02
C GLY A 189 14.02 14.23 -11.96
N LYS A 190 14.16 12.99 -11.49
CA LYS A 190 14.66 11.83 -12.25
C LYS A 190 13.63 10.72 -12.22
N TYR A 191 13.71 9.82 -13.17
CA TYR A 191 12.89 8.63 -13.18
C TYR A 191 13.69 7.36 -13.50
N CYS A 192 13.18 6.23 -13.05
CA CYS A 192 13.68 4.91 -13.46
C CYS A 192 12.52 3.92 -13.55
N TRP A 193 12.66 2.97 -14.50
CA TRP A 193 11.70 1.89 -14.70
C TRP A 193 12.13 0.64 -13.95
N PHE A 194 11.15 -0.02 -13.35
CA PHE A 194 11.29 -1.35 -12.79
C PHE A 194 10.51 -2.32 -13.67
N GLU A 195 11.21 -3.06 -14.50
CA GLU A 195 10.62 -4.05 -15.38
C GLU A 195 9.96 -5.18 -14.59
N GLY A 196 8.84 -5.66 -15.07
CA GLY A 196 8.13 -6.79 -14.52
C GLY A 196 7.35 -7.53 -15.59
N LYS A 197 7.38 -8.85 -15.54
CA LYS A 197 6.52 -9.67 -16.38
C LYS A 197 5.19 -9.88 -15.67
N ARG A 198 4.09 -9.76 -16.41
CA ARG A 198 2.78 -10.09 -15.91
C ARG A 198 2.73 -11.58 -15.55
N ILE A 199 2.34 -11.88 -14.33
CA ILE A 199 2.11 -13.25 -13.87
C ILE A 199 0.62 -13.50 -14.05
N ASP A 200 0.31 -14.54 -14.81
CA ASP A 200 -1.08 -14.96 -15.08
C ASP A 200 -1.61 -15.72 -13.85
N ASN A 201 -2.03 -14.94 -12.86
CA ASN A 201 -2.65 -15.43 -11.63
C ASN A 201 -3.98 -14.68 -11.42
N PRO A 202 -5.12 -15.37 -11.32
CA PRO A 202 -6.42 -14.76 -11.05
C PRO A 202 -6.51 -14.20 -9.63
N ASN A 203 -5.66 -14.66 -8.72
CA ASN A 203 -5.65 -14.32 -7.31
C ASN A 203 -4.71 -13.12 -7.05
N THR A 204 -5.21 -11.92 -7.34
CA THR A 204 -4.43 -10.67 -7.25
C THR A 204 -4.94 -9.73 -6.15
N HIS A 205 -5.83 -10.22 -5.27
CA HIS A 205 -6.39 -9.42 -4.19
C HIS A 205 -5.29 -8.99 -3.20
N GLY A 206 -5.20 -7.68 -2.95
CA GLY A 206 -4.22 -7.09 -2.04
C GLY A 206 -2.82 -6.83 -2.62
N THR A 207 -2.63 -6.89 -3.96
CA THR A 207 -1.32 -6.61 -4.58
C THR A 207 -0.80 -5.20 -4.25
N GLY A 208 -1.65 -4.16 -4.28
CA GLY A 208 -1.29 -2.80 -3.88
C GLY A 208 -0.86 -2.71 -2.43
N CYS A 209 -1.67 -3.25 -1.51
CA CYS A 209 -1.37 -3.31 -0.09
C CYS A 209 -0.04 -4.01 0.19
N THR A 210 0.23 -5.13 -0.51
CA THR A 210 1.47 -5.89 -0.38
C THR A 210 2.68 -5.11 -0.89
N LEU A 211 2.60 -4.50 -2.07
CA LEU A 211 3.72 -3.75 -2.64
C LEU A 211 4.11 -2.56 -1.77
N SER A 212 3.15 -1.73 -1.37
CA SER A 212 3.40 -0.53 -0.55
C SER A 212 3.92 -0.89 0.84
N SER A 213 3.44 -1.98 1.47
CA SER A 213 3.95 -2.46 2.76
C SER A 213 5.35 -3.06 2.67
N ALA A 214 5.68 -3.73 1.56
CA ALA A 214 7.04 -4.20 1.31
C ALA A 214 8.01 -3.02 1.12
N ILE A 215 7.58 -1.93 0.46
CA ILE A 215 8.38 -0.69 0.35
C ILE A 215 8.63 -0.10 1.74
N ALA A 216 7.58 0.11 2.54
CA ALA A 216 7.70 0.61 3.91
C ALA A 216 8.65 -0.27 4.75
N SER A 217 8.53 -1.60 4.64
CA SER A 217 9.42 -2.54 5.32
C SER A 217 10.88 -2.38 4.93
N ASN A 218 11.16 -2.13 3.65
CA ASN A 218 12.53 -1.95 3.17
C ASN A 218 13.09 -0.57 3.56
N LEU A 219 12.28 0.48 3.55
CA LEU A 219 12.67 1.80 4.08
C LEU A 219 12.95 1.74 5.58
N ALA A 220 12.10 1.08 6.38
CA ALA A 220 12.33 0.86 7.80
C ALA A 220 13.70 0.19 8.09
N LYS A 221 14.16 -0.69 7.20
CA LYS A 221 15.49 -1.34 7.30
C LYS A 221 16.65 -0.44 6.84
N GLY A 222 16.36 0.78 6.35
CA GLY A 222 17.37 1.75 5.91
C GLY A 222 17.89 1.53 4.49
N TYR A 223 17.17 0.77 3.66
CA TYR A 223 17.49 0.72 2.21
C TYR A 223 17.11 2.05 1.54
N ASP A 224 17.89 2.45 0.54
CA ASP A 224 17.52 3.55 -0.34
C ASP A 224 16.24 3.22 -1.13
N LEU A 225 15.56 4.24 -1.63
CA LEU A 225 14.25 4.09 -2.25
C LEU A 225 14.26 3.17 -3.48
N GLN A 226 15.27 3.26 -4.36
CA GLN A 226 15.35 2.37 -5.53
C GLN A 226 15.51 0.91 -5.12
N THR A 227 16.37 0.65 -4.15
CA THR A 227 16.58 -0.69 -3.59
C THR A 227 15.31 -1.18 -2.89
N ALA A 228 14.62 -0.33 -2.13
CA ALA A 228 13.35 -0.66 -1.48
C ALA A 228 12.28 -1.08 -2.51
N VAL A 229 12.09 -0.30 -3.58
CA VAL A 229 11.14 -0.63 -4.65
C VAL A 229 11.53 -1.92 -5.38
N LYS A 230 12.80 -2.07 -5.76
CA LYS A 230 13.29 -3.27 -6.45
C LYS A 230 13.01 -4.55 -5.64
N ARG A 231 13.35 -4.54 -4.35
CA ARG A 231 13.13 -5.67 -3.43
C ARG A 231 11.63 -5.96 -3.27
N SER A 232 10.82 -4.92 -3.17
CA SER A 232 9.37 -5.06 -3.02
C SER A 232 8.71 -5.64 -4.25
N LYS A 233 9.17 -5.25 -5.45
CA LYS A 233 8.71 -5.82 -6.71
C LYS A 233 9.10 -7.30 -6.85
N GLN A 234 10.29 -7.68 -6.42
CA GLN A 234 10.71 -9.08 -6.37
C GLN A 234 9.86 -9.90 -5.41
N TYR A 235 9.55 -9.34 -4.23
CA TYR A 235 8.73 -10.00 -3.23
C TYR A 235 7.30 -10.25 -3.74
N ILE A 236 6.63 -9.22 -4.29
CA ILE A 236 5.26 -9.41 -4.80
C ILE A 236 5.22 -10.37 -5.99
N SER A 237 6.22 -10.35 -6.85
CA SER A 237 6.32 -11.31 -7.97
C SER A 237 6.44 -12.75 -7.46
N GLY A 238 7.22 -12.98 -6.40
CA GLY A 238 7.32 -14.29 -5.75
C GLY A 238 6.00 -14.74 -5.13
N ALA A 239 5.31 -13.84 -4.43
CA ALA A 239 4.01 -14.12 -3.81
C ALA A 239 2.92 -14.46 -4.84
N LEU A 240 2.91 -13.77 -5.99
CA LEU A 240 2.02 -14.08 -7.11
C LEU A 240 2.38 -15.40 -7.80
N ALA A 241 3.68 -15.66 -8.02
CA ALA A 241 4.16 -16.86 -8.68
C ALA A 241 3.93 -18.15 -7.87
N ALA A 242 3.69 -18.05 -6.57
CA ALA A 242 3.34 -19.19 -5.73
C ALA A 242 1.96 -19.78 -6.01
N MET A 243 1.11 -19.08 -6.79
CA MET A 243 -0.18 -19.55 -7.30
C MET A 243 -1.12 -20.09 -6.22
N LEU A 244 -1.14 -19.45 -5.03
CA LEU A 244 -2.07 -19.80 -3.97
C LEU A 244 -3.52 -19.64 -4.47
N ASP A 245 -4.33 -20.67 -4.30
CA ASP A 245 -5.72 -20.71 -4.75
C ASP A 245 -6.66 -20.94 -3.56
N LEU A 246 -7.18 -19.85 -2.99
CA LEU A 246 -8.10 -19.87 -1.87
C LEU A 246 -9.31 -18.99 -2.13
N GLY A 247 -10.48 -19.52 -1.82
CA GLY A 247 -11.75 -18.81 -1.94
C GLY A 247 -12.48 -19.10 -3.25
N LYS A 248 -13.53 -18.32 -3.53
CA LYS A 248 -14.42 -18.50 -4.70
C LYS A 248 -14.33 -17.33 -5.69
N GLY A 249 -13.69 -16.25 -5.31
CA GLY A 249 -13.47 -15.04 -6.11
C GLY A 249 -11.99 -14.78 -6.32
N SER A 250 -11.60 -13.50 -6.46
CA SER A 250 -10.19 -13.12 -6.50
C SER A 250 -9.53 -13.38 -5.14
N GLY A 251 -8.73 -14.43 -5.05
CA GLY A 251 -8.12 -14.90 -3.83
C GLY A 251 -6.85 -14.12 -3.43
N PRO A 252 -6.31 -14.40 -2.22
CA PRO A 252 -5.08 -13.78 -1.73
C PRO A 252 -3.84 -14.35 -2.41
N MET A 253 -2.75 -13.58 -2.34
CA MET A 253 -1.41 -14.07 -2.66
C MET A 253 -0.80 -14.87 -1.50
N ASP A 254 0.19 -15.70 -1.78
CA ASP A 254 1.01 -16.38 -0.75
C ASP A 254 2.10 -15.44 -0.22
N HIS A 255 1.78 -14.69 0.84
CA HIS A 255 2.76 -13.82 1.51
C HIS A 255 3.91 -14.61 2.16
N GLY A 256 3.69 -15.89 2.43
CA GLY A 256 4.66 -16.79 3.08
C GLY A 256 5.51 -17.61 2.11
N PHE A 257 5.43 -17.39 0.81
CA PHE A 257 6.06 -18.23 -0.25
C PHE A 257 7.56 -18.51 -0.04
N ALA A 258 8.28 -17.61 0.61
CA ALA A 258 9.71 -17.73 0.87
C ALA A 258 10.05 -18.24 2.28
N ILE A 259 9.08 -18.48 3.14
CA ILE A 259 9.32 -18.99 4.50
C ILE A 259 9.78 -20.44 4.41
N ARG A 260 10.90 -20.74 5.05
CA ARG A 260 11.52 -22.07 5.10
C ARG A 260 11.97 -22.37 6.53
N ASN A 261 11.12 -23.06 7.29
CA ASN A 261 11.45 -23.52 8.63
C ASN A 261 10.62 -24.77 8.99
N GLU A 262 10.85 -25.33 10.17
CA GLU A 262 10.18 -26.56 10.62
C GLU A 262 8.66 -26.41 10.83
N TYR A 263 8.19 -25.19 11.12
CA TYR A 263 6.78 -24.92 11.42
C TYR A 263 5.90 -24.81 10.17
N VAL A 264 6.48 -24.70 8.96
CA VAL A 264 5.72 -24.66 7.69
C VAL A 264 5.65 -26.02 7.00
N LYS A 265 6.27 -27.07 7.57
CA LYS A 265 6.15 -28.44 7.04
C LYS A 265 4.76 -28.98 7.35
N GLU A 266 4.07 -29.44 6.31
CA GLU A 266 2.84 -30.21 6.52
C GLU A 266 3.18 -31.54 7.21
N SER A 267 2.31 -31.99 8.11
CA SER A 267 2.43 -33.33 8.67
C SER A 267 2.23 -34.33 7.53
N GLU A 268 3.13 -35.27 7.37
CA GLU A 268 2.91 -36.43 6.51
C GLU A 268 1.63 -37.14 6.99
N LYS A 269 0.57 -37.12 6.17
CA LYS A 269 -0.68 -37.82 6.43
C LYS A 269 -0.59 -39.25 5.92
#